data_ae89c04ad77f8a68f4813a8519293a36
#
_entry.id   ae89c04ad77f8a68f4813a8519293a36
#
_cell.length_a   1.000
_cell.length_b   1.000
_cell.length_c   1.000
_cell.angle_alpha   90.00
_cell.angle_beta   90.00
_cell.angle_gamma   90.00
#
_symmetry.space_group_name_H-M   'P 1'
#
loop_
_entity.id
_entity.type
_entity.pdbx_description
1 polymer ?
#
loop_
_entity_poly.entity_id
_entity_poly.type
_entity_poly.pdbx_seq_one_letter_code
_entity_poly.pdbx_strand_id
1 'polypeptide(L)'
;IPSSAASDVYKRQLLYCIKINQINLNLSFLTLCLITIVCSICILYSLWFFISTTTIWFVKTWNATEVLRSFLYIGRFPLNSFSFTLRIFFSVFIPIAFITTIPSEVFLGLSQLWKILLEFFVAIVFLFTSRKFWVFALKFYSSASS
;
A
#
# COMPACT_ATOMS: atom_id res chain seq x y z
N ILE A 1 11.02 16.56 19.93
CA ILE A 1 11.71 15.29 20.30
C ILE A 1 12.70 14.99 19.19
N PRO A 2 14.00 14.80 19.49
CA PRO A 2 14.99 14.46 18.48
C PRO A 2 14.55 13.17 17.74
N SER A 3 14.73 13.15 16.44
CA SER A 3 14.30 12.04 15.56
C SER A 3 14.83 10.66 15.99
N SER A 4 15.98 10.64 16.64
CA SER A 4 16.59 9.44 17.22
C SER A 4 15.75 8.86 18.37
N ALA A 5 15.25 9.70 19.29
CA ALA A 5 14.44 9.24 20.42
C ALA A 5 13.10 8.64 19.96
N ALA A 6 12.45 9.25 18.95
CA ALA A 6 11.24 8.69 18.36
C ALA A 6 11.51 7.32 17.70
N SER A 7 12.61 7.19 16.95
CA SER A 7 13.02 5.91 16.36
C SER A 7 13.24 4.81 17.41
N ASP A 8 13.83 5.14 18.54
CA ASP A 8 14.10 4.16 19.61
C ASP A 8 12.82 3.73 20.34
N VAL A 9 11.82 4.61 20.44
CA VAL A 9 10.51 4.26 20.98
C VAL A 9 9.81 3.24 20.07
N TYR A 10 9.81 3.46 18.74
CA TYR A 10 9.22 2.51 17.79
C TYR A 10 9.94 1.16 17.79
N LYS A 11 11.27 1.14 17.88
CA LYS A 11 12.04 -0.11 17.99
C LYS A 11 11.65 -0.90 19.24
N ARG A 12 11.55 -0.22 20.39
CA ARG A 12 11.14 -0.86 21.66
C ARG A 12 9.72 -1.40 21.59
N GLN A 13 8.78 -0.66 20.99
CA GLN A 13 7.40 -1.11 20.79
C GLN A 13 7.36 -2.38 19.92
N LEU A 14 8.12 -2.42 18.85
CA LEU A 14 8.19 -3.56 17.94
C LEU A 14 8.75 -4.80 18.66
N LEU A 15 9.86 -4.66 19.40
CA LEU A 15 10.44 -5.74 20.20
C LEU A 15 9.48 -6.23 21.27
N TYR A 16 8.74 -5.34 21.90
CA TYR A 16 7.72 -5.68 22.89
C TYR A 16 6.56 -6.48 22.27
N CYS A 17 6.08 -6.08 21.09
CA CYS A 17 5.05 -6.83 20.36
C CYS A 17 5.52 -8.24 19.97
N ILE A 18 6.74 -8.38 19.48
CA ILE A 18 7.34 -9.68 19.12
C ILE A 18 7.38 -10.59 20.35
N LYS A 19 7.79 -10.04 21.51
CA LYS A 19 7.92 -10.81 22.75
C LYS A 19 6.55 -11.24 23.32
N ILE A 20 5.56 -10.34 23.31
CA ILE A 20 4.21 -10.66 23.83
C ILE A 20 3.53 -11.73 22.96
N ASN A 21 3.60 -11.59 21.64
CA ASN A 21 2.95 -12.51 20.72
C ASN A 21 3.75 -13.83 20.54
N GLN A 22 4.86 -14.02 21.25
CA GLN A 22 5.72 -15.22 21.17
C GLN A 22 6.06 -15.62 19.73
N ILE A 23 6.37 -14.61 18.88
CA ILE A 23 6.59 -14.82 17.46
C ILE A 23 7.90 -15.58 17.26
N ASN A 24 7.80 -16.77 16.67
CA ASN A 24 8.97 -17.54 16.26
C ASN A 24 9.60 -16.92 15.01
N LEU A 25 10.72 -16.23 15.18
CA LEU A 25 11.49 -15.62 14.08
C LEU A 25 12.26 -16.71 13.33
N ASN A 26 11.56 -17.58 12.64
CA ASN A 26 12.17 -18.55 11.73
C ASN A 26 12.30 -17.98 10.32
N LEU A 27 13.10 -18.61 9.48
CA LEU A 27 13.36 -18.16 8.11
C LEU A 27 12.06 -18.07 7.29
N SER A 28 11.14 -19.01 7.46
CA SER A 28 9.84 -19.01 6.76
C SER A 28 8.99 -17.80 7.13
N PHE A 29 8.98 -17.40 8.39
CA PHE A 29 8.29 -16.21 8.85
C PHE A 29 8.89 -14.93 8.23
N LEU A 30 10.21 -14.81 8.24
CA LEU A 30 10.91 -13.66 7.65
C LEU A 30 10.65 -13.55 6.14
N THR A 31 10.63 -14.67 5.43
CA THR A 31 10.31 -14.68 3.99
C THR A 31 8.87 -14.25 3.73
N LEU A 32 7.90 -14.67 4.53
CA LEU A 32 6.51 -14.21 4.42
C LEU A 32 6.38 -12.70 4.67
N CYS A 33 7.03 -12.18 5.70
CA CYS A 33 7.07 -10.74 5.96
C CYS A 33 7.68 -9.96 4.77
N LEU A 34 8.76 -10.46 4.19
CA LEU A 34 9.40 -9.81 3.05
C LEU A 34 8.46 -9.82 1.82
N ILE A 35 7.81 -10.94 1.54
CA ILE A 35 6.88 -11.07 0.41
C ILE A 35 5.73 -10.06 0.54
N THR A 36 5.09 -9.98 1.70
CA THR A 36 3.96 -9.04 1.92
C THR A 36 4.40 -7.57 1.82
N ILE A 37 5.57 -7.22 2.33
CA ILE A 37 6.13 -5.88 2.17
C ILE A 37 6.37 -5.55 0.69
N VAL A 38 6.96 -6.48 -0.08
CA VAL A 38 7.18 -6.29 -1.52
C VAL A 38 5.86 -6.14 -2.26
N CYS A 39 4.85 -6.97 -1.96
CA CYS A 39 3.50 -6.84 -2.53
C CYS A 39 2.87 -5.48 -2.23
N SER A 40 2.96 -5.01 -0.99
CA SER A 40 2.48 -3.68 -0.59
C SER A 40 3.17 -2.56 -1.35
N ILE A 41 4.50 -2.64 -1.55
CA ILE A 41 5.25 -1.66 -2.35
C ILE A 41 4.79 -1.69 -3.82
N CYS A 42 4.53 -2.87 -4.39
CA CYS A 42 4.02 -3.01 -5.75
C CYS A 42 2.63 -2.38 -5.92
N ILE A 43 1.73 -2.59 -4.96
CA ILE A 43 0.40 -1.97 -4.95
C ILE A 43 0.53 -0.44 -4.84
N LEU A 44 1.35 0.04 -3.91
CA LEU A 44 1.60 1.48 -3.72
C LEU A 44 2.18 2.13 -4.98
N TYR A 45 3.18 1.50 -5.60
CA TYR A 45 3.77 1.94 -6.85
C TYR A 45 2.72 2.01 -7.98
N SER A 46 1.87 0.98 -8.09
CA SER A 46 0.83 0.93 -9.10
C SER A 46 -0.21 2.04 -8.92
N LEU A 47 -0.62 2.33 -7.69
CA LEU A 47 -1.51 3.44 -7.37
C LEU A 47 -0.89 4.79 -7.75
N TRP A 48 0.37 5.00 -7.37
CA TRP A 48 1.08 6.22 -7.73
C TRP A 48 1.19 6.37 -9.25
N PHE A 49 1.46 5.28 -9.94
CA PHE A 49 1.56 5.24 -11.39
C PHE A 49 0.22 5.52 -12.07
N PHE A 50 -0.91 5.01 -11.54
CA PHE A 50 -2.25 5.36 -11.99
C PHE A 50 -2.51 6.86 -11.89
N ILE A 51 -2.28 7.44 -10.70
CA ILE A 51 -2.52 8.86 -10.46
C ILE A 51 -1.61 9.72 -11.36
N SER A 52 -0.33 9.36 -11.49
CA SER A 52 0.61 10.05 -12.38
C SER A 52 0.19 9.97 -13.84
N THR A 53 -0.36 8.85 -14.29
CA THR A 53 -0.84 8.68 -15.68
C THR A 53 -2.01 9.61 -16.00
N THR A 54 -2.89 9.92 -15.04
CA THR A 54 -4.01 10.85 -15.26
C THR A 54 -3.58 12.27 -15.60
N THR A 55 -2.31 12.64 -15.34
CA THR A 55 -1.76 13.96 -15.71
C THR A 55 -1.76 14.20 -17.21
N ILE A 56 -1.85 13.16 -18.03
CA ILE A 56 -1.95 13.29 -19.50
C ILE A 56 -3.22 14.02 -19.90
N TRP A 57 -4.33 13.84 -19.17
CA TRP A 57 -5.60 14.51 -19.44
C TRP A 57 -5.81 15.77 -18.60
N PHE A 58 -5.26 15.78 -17.40
CA PHE A 58 -5.43 16.87 -16.46
C PHE A 58 -4.12 17.65 -16.28
N VAL A 59 -3.86 18.60 -17.15
CA VAL A 59 -2.62 19.42 -17.17
C VAL A 59 -2.35 20.15 -15.84
N LYS A 60 -3.36 20.33 -15.00
CA LYS A 60 -3.28 20.95 -13.67
C LYS A 60 -3.36 19.95 -12.51
N THR A 61 -3.04 18.70 -12.70
CA THR A 61 -2.94 17.78 -11.56
C THR A 61 -1.71 18.12 -10.72
N TRP A 62 -1.93 19.08 -9.86
CA TRP A 62 -0.99 19.47 -8.84
C TRP A 62 -0.70 18.25 -7.97
N ASN A 63 0.53 17.76 -8.06
CA ASN A 63 1.07 16.75 -7.15
C ASN A 63 0.25 15.46 -7.02
N ALA A 64 0.35 14.57 -8.02
CA ALA A 64 -0.07 13.17 -7.86
C ALA A 64 0.44 12.57 -6.53
N THR A 65 1.61 13.01 -6.09
CA THR A 65 2.20 12.63 -4.80
C THR A 65 1.37 13.12 -3.60
N GLU A 66 0.78 14.33 -3.65
CA GLU A 66 -0.05 14.83 -2.54
C GLU A 66 -1.40 14.11 -2.46
N VAL A 67 -1.98 13.75 -3.61
CA VAL A 67 -3.19 12.92 -3.66
C VAL A 67 -2.91 11.55 -3.04
N LEU A 68 -1.81 10.90 -3.44
CA LEU A 68 -1.41 9.62 -2.87
C LEU A 68 -1.13 9.73 -1.37
N ARG A 69 -0.44 10.79 -0.93
CA ARG A 69 -0.17 11.04 0.49
C ARG A 69 -1.45 11.18 1.30
N SER A 70 -2.45 11.87 0.75
CA SER A 70 -3.77 12.01 1.39
C SER A 70 -4.46 10.66 1.54
N PHE A 71 -4.40 9.79 0.54
CA PHE A 71 -4.94 8.44 0.63
C PHE A 71 -4.20 7.58 1.68
N LEU A 72 -2.88 7.65 1.72
CA LEU A 72 -2.09 6.94 2.74
C LEU A 72 -2.35 7.46 4.15
N TYR A 73 -2.65 8.74 4.30
CA TYR A 73 -3.05 9.31 5.59
C TYR A 73 -4.36 8.69 6.10
N ILE A 74 -5.31 8.44 5.20
CA ILE A 74 -6.56 7.74 5.53
C ILE A 74 -6.29 6.32 6.03
N GLY A 75 -5.28 5.65 5.50
CA GLY A 75 -4.85 4.30 5.92
C GLY A 75 -4.38 4.18 7.37
N ARG A 76 -4.16 5.31 8.07
CA ARG A 76 -3.86 5.32 9.51
C ARG A 76 -5.08 5.07 10.39
N PHE A 77 -6.28 5.20 9.84
CA PHE A 77 -7.52 4.99 10.56
C PHE A 77 -8.05 3.57 10.31
N PRO A 78 -8.61 2.91 11.34
CA PRO A 78 -9.23 1.61 11.14
C PRO A 78 -10.36 1.69 10.12
N LEU A 79 -10.37 0.79 9.13
CA LEU A 79 -11.41 0.77 8.10
C LEU A 79 -12.84 0.65 8.67
N ASN A 80 -12.97 0.03 9.85
CA ASN A 80 -14.25 -0.10 10.54
C ASN A 80 -14.85 1.23 11.03
N SER A 81 -14.05 2.31 11.10
CA SER A 81 -14.50 3.65 11.47
C SER A 81 -15.19 4.38 10.32
N PHE A 82 -15.09 3.86 9.11
CA PHE A 82 -15.72 4.46 7.93
C PHE A 82 -17.10 3.89 7.66
N SER A 83 -17.97 4.69 7.00
CA SER A 83 -19.25 4.22 6.50
C SER A 83 -19.07 3.06 5.52
N PHE A 84 -20.08 2.22 5.36
CA PHE A 84 -20.03 1.04 4.49
C PHE A 84 -19.56 1.36 3.06
N THR A 85 -20.07 2.45 2.48
CA THR A 85 -19.71 2.90 1.13
C THR A 85 -18.23 3.28 1.02
N LEU A 86 -17.72 4.06 1.98
CA LEU A 86 -16.31 4.45 2.01
C LEU A 86 -15.39 3.25 2.25
N ARG A 87 -15.83 2.29 3.06
CA ARG A 87 -15.09 1.04 3.29
C ARG A 87 -14.91 0.25 2.00
N ILE A 88 -15.98 0.09 1.21
CA ILE A 88 -15.90 -0.57 -0.11
C ILE A 88 -14.96 0.20 -1.02
N PHE A 89 -15.10 1.52 -1.11
CA PHE A 89 -14.25 2.36 -1.94
C PHE A 89 -12.77 2.18 -1.60
N PHE A 90 -12.39 2.29 -0.32
CA PHE A 90 -11.01 2.13 0.14
C PHE A 90 -10.51 0.67 0.15
N SER A 91 -11.37 -0.30 -0.03
CA SER A 91 -10.95 -1.70 -0.17
C SER A 91 -10.73 -2.11 -1.62
N VAL A 92 -11.50 -1.54 -2.55
CA VAL A 92 -11.50 -1.95 -3.97
C VAL A 92 -10.67 -1.00 -4.83
N PHE A 93 -10.93 0.31 -4.76
CA PHE A 93 -10.25 1.29 -5.63
C PHE A 93 -8.90 1.71 -5.09
N ILE A 94 -8.80 1.85 -3.78
CA ILE A 94 -7.56 2.22 -3.12
C ILE A 94 -7.30 1.17 -2.04
N PRO A 95 -6.70 0.02 -2.38
CA PRO A 95 -6.63 -1.12 -1.48
C PRO A 95 -5.66 -0.88 -0.31
N ILE A 96 -5.96 0.14 0.52
CA ILE A 96 -5.15 0.56 1.66
C ILE A 96 -4.95 -0.58 2.65
N ALA A 97 -5.97 -1.42 2.85
CA ALA A 97 -5.86 -2.58 3.72
C ALA A 97 -4.74 -3.54 3.32
N PHE A 98 -4.52 -3.72 2.02
CA PHE A 98 -3.44 -4.56 1.50
C PHE A 98 -2.06 -3.93 1.68
N ILE A 99 -1.98 -2.60 1.72
CA ILE A 99 -0.70 -1.89 1.89
C ILE A 99 -0.28 -1.86 3.37
N THR A 100 -1.23 -1.75 4.29
CA THR A 100 -0.93 -1.50 5.70
C THR A 100 -1.35 -2.64 6.64
N THR A 101 -2.57 -3.16 6.49
CA THR A 101 -3.16 -4.10 7.44
C THR A 101 -2.56 -5.49 7.30
N ILE A 102 -2.46 -6.04 6.07
CA ILE A 102 -1.98 -7.41 5.87
C ILE A 102 -0.52 -7.57 6.28
N PRO A 103 0.43 -6.71 5.88
CA PRO A 103 1.80 -6.82 6.37
C PRO A 103 1.91 -6.71 7.89
N SER A 104 1.08 -5.84 8.51
CA SER A 104 1.06 -5.71 9.97
C SER A 104 0.52 -6.96 10.65
N GLU A 105 -0.55 -7.58 10.13
CA GLU A 105 -1.08 -8.84 10.64
C GLU A 105 -0.08 -10.00 10.50
N VAL A 106 0.65 -10.06 9.36
CA VAL A 106 1.72 -11.05 9.16
C VAL A 106 2.82 -10.83 10.19
N PHE A 107 3.24 -9.59 10.40
CA PHE A 107 4.28 -9.24 11.36
C PHE A 107 3.91 -9.58 12.81
N LEU A 108 2.63 -9.54 13.13
CA LEU A 108 2.10 -9.94 14.45
C LEU A 108 1.80 -11.43 14.58
N GLY A 109 2.01 -12.21 13.51
CA GLY A 109 1.70 -13.65 13.50
C GLY A 109 0.19 -13.95 13.47
N LEU A 110 -0.65 -12.95 13.16
CA LEU A 110 -2.11 -13.04 13.16
C LEU A 110 -2.72 -13.31 11.78
N SER A 111 -1.89 -13.29 10.73
CA SER A 111 -2.37 -13.40 9.37
C SER A 111 -2.71 -14.82 8.97
N GLN A 112 -3.79 -14.95 8.20
CA GLN A 112 -4.20 -16.19 7.56
C GLN A 112 -3.61 -16.28 6.15
N LEU A 113 -3.19 -17.47 5.74
CA LEU A 113 -2.52 -17.70 4.44
C LEU A 113 -3.31 -17.16 3.24
N TRP A 114 -4.65 -17.30 3.26
CA TRP A 114 -5.50 -16.79 2.16
C TRP A 114 -5.42 -15.28 1.98
N LYS A 115 -5.18 -14.49 3.05
CA LYS A 115 -5.00 -13.03 2.96
C LYS A 115 -3.71 -12.67 2.24
N ILE A 116 -2.64 -13.41 2.51
CA ILE A 116 -1.34 -13.24 1.84
C ILE A 116 -1.47 -13.58 0.35
N LEU A 117 -2.15 -14.67 0.02
CA LEU A 117 -2.40 -15.05 -1.37
C LEU A 117 -3.28 -14.00 -2.10
N LEU A 118 -4.28 -13.46 -1.41
CA LEU A 118 -5.12 -12.40 -1.95
C LEU A 118 -4.31 -11.12 -2.18
N GLU A 119 -3.44 -10.72 -1.25
CA GLU A 119 -2.54 -9.57 -1.41
C GLU A 119 -1.62 -9.74 -2.62
N PHE A 120 -1.03 -10.91 -2.78
CA PHE A 120 -0.18 -11.24 -3.93
C PHE A 120 -0.96 -11.12 -5.25
N PHE A 121 -2.18 -11.67 -5.30
CA PHE A 121 -3.05 -11.55 -6.47
C PHE A 121 -3.39 -10.08 -6.77
N VAL A 122 -3.77 -9.29 -5.75
CA VAL A 122 -4.07 -7.86 -5.91
C VAL A 122 -2.85 -7.10 -6.41
N ALA A 123 -1.65 -7.38 -5.91
CA ALA A 123 -0.42 -6.75 -6.37
C ALA A 123 -0.18 -6.99 -7.88
N ILE A 124 -0.35 -8.22 -8.35
CA ILE A 124 -0.23 -8.57 -9.78
C ILE A 124 -1.27 -7.83 -10.62
N VAL A 125 -2.54 -7.85 -10.19
CA VAL A 125 -3.64 -7.17 -10.90
C VAL A 125 -3.37 -5.67 -11.01
N PHE A 126 -2.93 -5.03 -9.93
CA PHE A 126 -2.63 -3.59 -9.92
C PHE A 126 -1.44 -3.25 -10.81
N LEU A 127 -0.36 -4.01 -10.78
CA LEU A 127 0.80 -3.83 -11.68
C LEU A 127 0.38 -3.96 -13.14
N PHE A 128 -0.39 -4.99 -13.47
CA PHE A 128 -0.79 -5.23 -14.85
C PHE A 128 -1.78 -4.17 -15.36
N THR A 129 -2.76 -3.79 -14.58
CA THR A 129 -3.76 -2.79 -14.94
C THR A 129 -3.14 -1.40 -15.04
N SER A 130 -2.23 -1.01 -14.13
CA SER A 130 -1.53 0.26 -14.19
C SER A 130 -0.68 0.39 -15.45
N ARG A 131 -0.01 -0.70 -15.86
CA ARG A 131 0.77 -0.76 -17.09
C ARG A 131 -0.11 -0.63 -18.34
N LYS A 132 -1.23 -1.35 -18.38
CA LYS A 132 -2.20 -1.24 -19.48
C LYS A 132 -2.80 0.16 -19.56
N PHE A 133 -3.13 0.76 -18.44
CA PHE A 133 -3.65 2.12 -18.38
C PHE A 133 -2.64 3.14 -18.92
N TRP A 134 -1.37 2.99 -18.60
CA TRP A 134 -0.31 3.82 -19.17
C TRP A 134 -0.22 3.72 -20.69
N VAL A 135 -0.18 2.49 -21.23
CA VAL A 135 -0.13 2.28 -22.69
C VAL A 135 -1.37 2.86 -23.38
N PHE A 136 -2.54 2.75 -22.74
CA PHE A 136 -3.76 3.40 -23.22
C PHE A 136 -3.64 4.91 -23.21
N ALA A 137 -3.14 5.49 -22.15
CA ALA A 137 -2.98 6.94 -21.96
C ALA A 137 -2.02 7.57 -22.98
N LEU A 138 -0.95 6.85 -23.34
CA LEU A 138 -0.01 7.32 -24.38
C LEU A 138 -0.65 7.58 -25.74
N LYS A 139 -1.79 6.94 -26.06
CA LYS A 139 -2.51 7.20 -27.31
C LYS A 139 -3.13 8.61 -27.37
N PHE A 140 -3.34 9.22 -26.21
CA PHE A 140 -3.90 10.57 -26.07
C PHE A 140 -2.84 11.63 -25.79
N TYR A 141 -1.58 11.22 -25.70
CA TYR A 141 -0.50 12.14 -25.48
C TYR A 141 -0.23 12.94 -26.76
N SER A 142 -0.58 14.22 -26.76
CA SER A 142 -0.18 15.18 -27.80
C SER A 142 0.98 16.00 -27.27
N SER A 143 2.11 15.98 -27.99
CA SER A 143 3.23 16.85 -27.68
C SER A 143 2.80 18.31 -27.83
N ALA A 144 3.11 19.16 -26.85
CA ALA A 144 2.84 20.61 -26.92
C ALA A 144 3.74 21.35 -27.95
N SER A 145 4.51 20.62 -28.75
CA SER A 145 5.44 21.15 -29.75
C SER A 145 5.00 20.84 -31.18
N SER A 146 3.72 21.00 -31.49
CA SER A 146 3.24 21.08 -32.88
C SER A 146 2.57 22.38 -33.14
#